data_754bff47aeed55c5397b8ba398ea031e
#
_entry.id   754bff47aeed55c5397b8ba398ea031e
#
_cell.length_a   1.000
_cell.length_b   1.000
_cell.length_c   1.000
_cell.angle_alpha   90.00
_cell.angle_beta   90.00
_cell.angle_gamma   90.00
#
_symmetry.space_group_name_H-M   'P 1'
#
loop_
_entity.id
_entity.type
_entity.pdbx_description
1 polymer ?
#
loop_
_entity_poly.entity_id
_entity_poly.type
_entity_poly.pdbx_seq_one_letter_code
_entity_poly.pdbx_strand_id
1 'polypeptide(L)'
;SDTRVAENLNAKKIVSANGNIVMPGLINMHCHAADSLFRGLVENLPLEEWLGRVWIAEKAILTPETTYLGSVLGLAENLLSGSTTVMDMFWYPDETVKAAKDLGMRISTGGIFFDLPGIGGRSHENYVSGP
;
A
#
# COMPACT_ATOMS: atom_id res chain seq x y z
N SER A 1 -4.58 28.66 18.77
CA SER A 1 -3.17 28.32 18.99
C SER A 1 -2.45 29.56 19.50
N ASP A 2 -1.78 29.46 20.63
CA ASP A 2 -1.06 30.57 21.21
C ASP A 2 0.33 30.70 20.52
N THR A 3 0.46 31.68 19.64
CA THR A 3 1.72 31.96 18.92
C THR A 3 2.87 32.29 19.87
N ARG A 4 2.59 32.74 21.11
CA ARG A 4 3.59 33.05 22.14
C ARG A 4 4.40 31.81 22.60
N VAL A 5 3.84 30.60 22.45
CA VAL A 5 4.55 29.36 22.78
C VAL A 5 5.70 29.10 21.80
N ALA A 6 5.53 29.52 20.55
CA ALA A 6 6.56 29.30 19.50
C ALA A 6 7.77 30.22 19.66
N GLU A 7 7.61 31.40 20.24
CA GLU A 7 8.69 32.40 20.42
C GLU A 7 9.78 31.94 21.39
N ASN A 8 9.45 30.97 22.27
CA ASN A 8 10.38 30.42 23.27
C ASN A 8 11.01 29.09 22.85
N LEU A 9 10.72 28.58 21.64
CA LEU A 9 11.27 27.32 21.16
C LEU A 9 12.54 27.56 20.34
N ASN A 10 13.65 26.97 20.76
CA ASN A 10 14.89 26.97 20.00
C ASN A 10 14.78 25.96 18.83
N ALA A 11 14.02 26.31 17.81
CA ALA A 11 13.74 25.43 16.68
C ALA A 11 14.86 25.52 15.64
N LYS A 12 15.34 24.37 15.17
CA LYS A 12 16.34 24.28 14.07
C LYS A 12 15.76 24.79 12.74
N LYS A 13 14.46 24.69 12.55
CA LYS A 13 13.78 25.12 11.33
C LYS A 13 12.34 25.53 11.68
N ILE A 14 11.92 26.66 11.14
CA ILE A 14 10.54 27.13 11.23
C ILE A 14 9.90 27.04 9.85
N VAL A 15 8.75 26.42 9.75
CA VAL A 15 7.98 26.29 8.51
C VAL A 15 6.63 26.97 8.73
N SER A 16 6.33 27.97 7.90
CA SER A 16 5.02 28.62 7.92
C SER A 16 3.97 27.76 7.22
N ALA A 17 2.84 27.55 7.88
CA ALA A 17 1.71 26.87 7.25
C ALA A 17 0.91 27.80 6.30
N ASN A 18 1.23 29.10 6.24
CA ASN A 18 0.59 30.10 5.37
C ASN A 18 -0.95 30.07 5.41
N GLY A 19 -1.52 29.91 6.60
CA GLY A 19 -2.96 29.81 6.79
C GLY A 19 -3.55 28.42 6.53
N ASN A 20 -2.75 27.43 6.14
CA ASN A 20 -3.22 26.06 5.98
C ASN A 20 -3.35 25.34 7.34
N ILE A 21 -4.14 24.27 7.33
CA ILE A 21 -4.32 23.40 8.49
C ILE A 21 -3.17 22.36 8.50
N VAL A 22 -2.50 22.25 9.66
CA VAL A 22 -1.55 21.18 9.91
C VAL A 22 -2.22 20.11 10.75
N MET A 23 -2.23 18.89 10.26
CA MET A 23 -2.85 17.75 10.91
C MET A 23 -1.99 16.49 10.75
N PRO A 24 -2.17 15.46 11.59
CA PRO A 24 -1.57 14.16 11.34
C PRO A 24 -1.97 13.63 9.96
N GLY A 25 -1.06 12.92 9.30
CA GLY A 25 -1.36 12.27 8.03
C GLY A 25 -2.49 11.25 8.17
N LEU A 26 -3.26 11.08 7.11
CA LEU A 26 -4.35 10.11 7.06
C LEU A 26 -3.83 8.68 7.18
N ILE A 27 -4.68 7.79 7.69
CA ILE A 27 -4.41 6.35 7.77
C ILE A 27 -5.37 5.65 6.82
N ASN A 28 -4.83 5.02 5.79
CA ASN A 28 -5.60 4.18 4.88
C ASN A 28 -5.67 2.76 5.46
N MET A 29 -6.84 2.35 5.93
CA MET A 29 -7.05 1.07 6.61
C MET A 29 -7.34 -0.11 5.67
N HIS A 30 -7.35 0.11 4.35
CA HIS A 30 -7.55 -0.96 3.37
C HIS A 30 -6.83 -0.60 2.07
N CYS A 31 -5.81 -1.37 1.72
CA CYS A 31 -4.99 -1.13 0.55
C CYS A 31 -4.52 -2.45 -0.06
N HIS A 32 -4.46 -2.47 -1.39
CA HIS A 32 -3.78 -3.47 -2.21
C HIS A 32 -2.83 -2.70 -3.12
N ALA A 33 -1.74 -2.22 -2.56
CA ALA A 33 -0.89 -1.21 -3.20
C ALA A 33 -0.39 -1.63 -4.58
N ALA A 34 0.00 -2.90 -4.74
CA ALA A 34 0.52 -3.41 -6.02
C ALA A 34 -0.56 -3.58 -7.10
N ASP A 35 -1.85 -3.62 -6.73
CA ASP A 35 -2.97 -3.63 -7.69
C ASP A 35 -3.06 -2.35 -8.53
N SER A 36 -2.30 -1.33 -8.18
CA SER A 36 -2.14 -0.14 -9.02
C SER A 36 -1.71 -0.47 -10.45
N LEU A 37 -1.04 -1.61 -10.66
CA LEU A 37 -0.68 -2.13 -11.99
C LEU A 37 -1.88 -2.54 -12.83
N PHE A 38 -3.00 -2.89 -12.21
CA PHE A 38 -4.19 -3.40 -12.87
C PHE A 38 -5.33 -2.37 -12.98
N ARG A 39 -5.01 -1.12 -12.74
CA ARG A 39 -5.99 -0.03 -12.81
C ARG A 39 -6.67 0.03 -14.17
N GLY A 40 -8.01 0.07 -14.16
CA GLY A 40 -8.83 0.10 -15.36
C GLY A 40 -8.98 -1.25 -16.07
N LEU A 41 -8.39 -2.32 -15.55
CA LEU A 41 -8.53 -3.66 -16.14
C LEU A 41 -9.93 -4.23 -15.96
N VAL A 42 -10.49 -4.02 -14.77
CA VAL A 42 -11.81 -4.58 -14.40
C VAL A 42 -12.60 -3.54 -13.61
N GLU A 43 -13.79 -3.19 -14.10
CA GLU A 43 -14.65 -2.19 -13.47
C GLU A 43 -16.12 -2.66 -13.46
N ASN A 44 -16.87 -2.19 -12.47
CA ASN A 44 -18.33 -2.36 -12.37
C ASN A 44 -18.83 -3.81 -12.40
N LEU A 45 -18.10 -4.73 -11.76
CA LEU A 45 -18.48 -6.14 -11.64
C LEU A 45 -18.80 -6.50 -10.20
N PRO A 46 -19.68 -7.50 -9.98
CA PRO A 46 -19.80 -8.16 -8.70
C PRO A 46 -18.45 -8.74 -8.23
N LEU A 47 -18.28 -8.86 -6.90
CA LEU A 47 -17.00 -9.24 -6.31
C LEU A 47 -16.43 -10.55 -6.87
N GLU A 48 -17.25 -11.58 -6.97
CA GLU A 48 -16.80 -12.90 -7.42
C GLU A 48 -16.34 -12.89 -8.88
N GLU A 49 -17.02 -12.14 -9.72
CA GLU A 49 -16.64 -11.99 -11.13
C GLU A 49 -15.39 -11.12 -11.25
N TRP A 50 -15.30 -10.05 -10.46
CA TRP A 50 -14.13 -9.19 -10.37
C TRP A 50 -12.88 -9.98 -9.95
N LEU A 51 -12.97 -10.74 -8.86
CA LEU A 51 -11.89 -11.60 -8.36
C LEU A 51 -11.45 -12.61 -9.44
N GLY A 52 -12.40 -13.26 -10.10
CA GLY A 52 -12.09 -14.23 -11.16
C GLY A 52 -11.26 -13.65 -12.30
N ARG A 53 -11.43 -12.36 -12.60
CA ARG A 53 -10.65 -11.67 -13.66
C ARG A 53 -9.32 -11.12 -13.15
N VAL A 54 -9.33 -10.49 -11.99
CA VAL A 54 -8.13 -9.89 -11.40
C VAL A 54 -7.09 -10.96 -11.08
N TRP A 55 -7.48 -12.08 -10.47
CA TRP A 55 -6.54 -13.15 -10.14
C TRP A 55 -5.87 -13.78 -11.38
N ILE A 56 -6.53 -13.79 -12.53
CA ILE A 56 -5.90 -14.22 -13.79
C ILE A 56 -4.77 -13.27 -14.15
N ALA A 57 -4.98 -11.97 -14.04
CA ALA A 57 -3.97 -10.96 -14.34
C ALA A 57 -2.83 -10.97 -13.30
N GLU A 58 -3.16 -11.03 -12.02
CA GLU A 58 -2.20 -11.16 -10.93
C GLU A 58 -1.29 -12.38 -11.12
N LYS A 59 -1.88 -13.54 -11.40
CA LYS A 59 -1.13 -14.77 -11.66
C LYS A 59 -0.16 -14.64 -12.84
N ALA A 60 -0.55 -13.91 -13.87
CA ALA A 60 0.25 -13.76 -15.08
C ALA A 60 1.39 -12.76 -14.92
N ILE A 61 1.22 -11.75 -14.06
CA ILE A 61 2.09 -10.56 -14.02
C ILE A 61 2.88 -10.45 -12.72
N LEU A 62 2.30 -10.88 -11.57
CA LEU A 62 2.94 -10.67 -10.29
C LEU A 62 4.15 -11.56 -10.08
N THR A 63 5.23 -10.90 -9.80
CA THR A 63 6.51 -11.42 -9.31
C THR A 63 6.94 -10.55 -8.13
N PRO A 64 7.94 -10.91 -7.34
CA PRO A 64 8.50 -10.00 -6.35
C PRO A 64 8.84 -8.63 -6.92
N GLU A 65 9.48 -8.57 -8.09
CA GLU A 65 9.88 -7.32 -8.73
C GLU A 65 8.67 -6.47 -9.14
N THR A 66 7.69 -7.05 -9.84
CA THR A 66 6.51 -6.29 -10.29
C THR A 66 5.63 -5.88 -9.11
N THR A 67 5.55 -6.69 -8.04
CA THR A 67 4.87 -6.32 -6.80
C THR A 67 5.54 -5.12 -6.14
N TYR A 68 6.88 -5.10 -6.07
CA TYR A 68 7.61 -3.92 -5.59
C TYR A 68 7.28 -2.67 -6.41
N LEU A 69 7.36 -2.75 -7.75
CA LEU A 69 7.09 -1.60 -8.63
C LEU A 69 5.65 -1.10 -8.50
N GLY A 70 4.67 -2.00 -8.50
CA GLY A 70 3.26 -1.65 -8.28
C GLY A 70 3.02 -1.05 -6.91
N SER A 71 3.67 -1.59 -5.87
CA SER A 71 3.60 -1.05 -4.52
C SER A 71 4.20 0.36 -4.43
N VAL A 72 5.33 0.61 -5.08
CA VAL A 72 5.91 1.97 -5.15
C VAL A 72 4.90 2.95 -5.75
N LEU A 73 4.25 2.59 -6.85
CA LEU A 73 3.25 3.43 -7.49
C LEU A 73 2.05 3.69 -6.56
N GLY A 74 1.43 2.64 -6.04
CA GLY A 74 0.24 2.76 -5.19
C GLY A 74 0.51 3.49 -3.87
N LEU A 75 1.67 3.26 -3.24
CA LEU A 75 2.06 3.93 -2.00
C LEU A 75 2.43 5.39 -2.24
N ALA A 76 3.07 5.72 -3.37
CA ALA A 76 3.34 7.11 -3.73
C ALA A 76 2.04 7.91 -3.91
N GLU A 77 1.03 7.34 -4.53
CA GLU A 77 -0.30 7.95 -4.66
C GLU A 77 -0.98 8.14 -3.30
N ASN A 78 -0.84 7.17 -2.39
CA ASN A 78 -1.31 7.32 -1.01
C ASN A 78 -0.65 8.51 -0.31
N LEU A 79 0.67 8.67 -0.43
CA LEU A 79 1.39 9.82 0.12
C LEU A 79 0.94 11.14 -0.49
N LEU A 80 0.79 11.20 -1.80
CA LEU A 80 0.29 12.39 -2.51
C LEU A 80 -1.14 12.76 -2.11
N SER A 81 -1.94 11.78 -1.71
CA SER A 81 -3.31 11.99 -1.19
C SER A 81 -3.35 12.34 0.30
N GLY A 82 -2.19 12.42 0.97
CA GLY A 82 -2.08 12.77 2.39
C GLY A 82 -2.12 11.58 3.34
N SER A 83 -2.15 10.34 2.85
CA SER A 83 -2.04 9.13 3.67
C SER A 83 -0.58 8.85 4.01
N THR A 84 -0.25 8.78 5.30
CA THR A 84 1.12 8.50 5.78
C THR A 84 1.28 7.13 6.40
N THR A 85 0.19 6.40 6.50
CA THR A 85 0.13 5.03 7.03
C THR A 85 -0.87 4.24 6.20
N VAL A 86 -0.54 3.02 5.83
CA VAL A 86 -1.45 2.10 5.14
C VAL A 86 -1.53 0.77 5.87
N MET A 87 -2.69 0.13 5.79
CA MET A 87 -2.87 -1.27 6.05
C MET A 87 -3.03 -1.97 4.70
N ASP A 88 -2.00 -2.72 4.31
CA ASP A 88 -1.95 -3.44 3.05
C ASP A 88 -2.11 -4.94 3.26
N MET A 89 -2.71 -5.61 2.31
CA MET A 89 -2.80 -7.06 2.25
C MET A 89 -2.65 -7.47 0.79
N PHE A 90 -1.51 -8.09 0.46
CA PHE A 90 -1.25 -8.48 -0.93
C PHE A 90 -0.23 -9.63 -1.03
N TRP A 91 -0.01 -10.09 -2.25
CA TRP A 91 1.04 -11.05 -2.58
C TRP A 91 2.43 -10.44 -2.35
N TYR A 92 3.40 -11.26 -1.97
CA TYR A 92 4.78 -10.83 -1.70
C TYR A 92 4.86 -9.62 -0.74
N PRO A 93 4.33 -9.73 0.49
CA PRO A 93 4.24 -8.60 1.41
C PRO A 93 5.58 -7.95 1.73
N ASP A 94 6.68 -8.71 1.69
CA ASP A 94 8.03 -8.19 1.92
C ASP A 94 8.42 -7.13 0.88
N GLU A 95 7.97 -7.29 -0.36
CA GLU A 95 8.23 -6.32 -1.43
C GLU A 95 7.43 -5.02 -1.22
N THR A 96 6.20 -5.13 -0.74
CA THR A 96 5.41 -3.96 -0.35
C THR A 96 6.03 -3.24 0.85
N VAL A 97 6.54 -3.98 1.84
CA VAL A 97 7.28 -3.39 2.97
C VAL A 97 8.53 -2.66 2.51
N LYS A 98 9.28 -3.24 1.57
CA LYS A 98 10.46 -2.59 0.98
C LYS A 98 10.08 -1.29 0.29
N ALA A 99 9.05 -1.29 -0.55
CA ALA A 99 8.54 -0.09 -1.21
C ALA A 99 8.12 0.99 -0.19
N ALA A 100 7.42 0.60 0.88
CA ALA A 100 7.03 1.52 1.95
C ALA A 100 8.25 2.14 2.66
N LYS A 101 9.28 1.35 2.94
CA LYS A 101 10.54 1.84 3.54
C LYS A 101 11.24 2.84 2.62
N ASP A 102 11.34 2.55 1.33
CA ASP A 102 12.00 3.42 0.36
C ASP A 102 11.27 4.76 0.20
N LEU A 103 9.96 4.77 0.35
CA LEU A 103 9.11 5.97 0.34
C LEU A 103 8.98 6.66 1.71
N GLY A 104 9.51 6.07 2.78
CA GLY A 104 9.38 6.61 4.13
C GLY A 104 7.95 6.53 4.69
N MET A 105 7.14 5.59 4.21
CA MET A 105 5.75 5.39 4.61
C MET A 105 5.64 4.33 5.72
N ARG A 106 4.71 4.52 6.64
CA ARG A 106 4.36 3.50 7.63
C ARG A 106 3.41 2.49 7.02
N ILE A 107 3.66 1.21 7.25
CA ILE A 107 2.84 0.11 6.74
C ILE A 107 2.56 -0.92 7.84
N SER A 108 1.34 -1.43 7.84
CA SER A 108 0.96 -2.67 8.48
C SER A 108 0.54 -3.64 7.38
N THR A 109 1.18 -4.80 7.32
CA THR A 109 0.84 -5.84 6.33
C THR A 109 1.06 -7.22 6.93
N GLY A 110 0.49 -8.23 6.28
CA GLY A 110 0.63 -9.62 6.65
C GLY A 110 0.56 -10.53 5.44
N GLY A 111 0.95 -11.78 5.63
CA GLY A 111 0.81 -12.82 4.60
C GLY A 111 -0.66 -13.15 4.33
N ILE A 112 -0.93 -13.59 3.13
CA ILE A 112 -2.24 -14.09 2.72
C ILE A 112 -2.21 -15.61 2.78
N PHE A 113 -3.21 -16.19 3.42
CA PHE A 113 -3.41 -17.63 3.49
C PHE A 113 -4.77 -17.95 2.85
N PHE A 114 -4.76 -18.77 1.80
CA PHE A 114 -5.99 -19.24 1.16
C PHE A 114 -6.11 -20.75 1.33
N ASP A 115 -7.28 -21.19 1.79
CA ASP A 115 -7.68 -22.59 1.83
C ASP A 115 -8.56 -22.94 0.62
N LEU A 116 -8.16 -22.46 -0.57
CA LEU A 116 -8.85 -22.74 -1.80
C LEU A 116 -7.90 -23.35 -2.82
N PRO A 117 -8.17 -24.56 -3.33
CA PRO A 117 -7.36 -25.14 -4.38
C PRO A 117 -7.47 -24.29 -5.65
N GLY A 118 -6.35 -23.93 -6.23
CA GLY A 118 -6.28 -23.38 -7.58
C GLY A 118 -6.27 -21.86 -7.72
N ILE A 119 -6.41 -21.08 -6.67
CA ILE A 119 -6.16 -19.65 -6.77
C ILE A 119 -4.66 -19.44 -6.96
N GLY A 120 -4.29 -18.91 -8.11
CA GLY A 120 -2.90 -18.73 -8.47
C GLY A 120 -2.18 -20.03 -8.89
N GLY A 121 -2.81 -21.21 -8.87
CA GLY A 121 -2.18 -22.49 -9.24
C GLY A 121 -0.93 -22.82 -8.42
N ARG A 122 -0.81 -22.24 -7.22
CA ARG A 122 0.26 -22.54 -6.27
C ARG A 122 -0.28 -23.46 -5.19
N SER A 123 0.46 -24.49 -4.86
CA SER A 123 0.11 -25.35 -3.72
C SER A 123 0.24 -24.56 -2.41
N HIS A 124 -0.48 -24.99 -1.39
CA HIS A 124 -0.36 -24.43 -0.02
C HIS A 124 1.11 -24.35 0.46
N GLU A 125 1.95 -25.28 0.04
CA GLU A 125 3.37 -25.31 0.35
C GLU A 125 4.15 -24.10 -0.16
N ASN A 126 3.73 -23.50 -1.28
CA ASN A 126 4.36 -22.29 -1.84
C ASN A 126 4.00 -21.00 -1.12
N TYR A 127 3.01 -21.02 -0.24
CA TYR A 127 2.62 -19.87 0.59
C TYR A 127 3.31 -19.88 1.96
N VAL A 128 3.63 -21.06 2.47
CA VAL A 128 4.29 -21.22 3.78
C VAL A 128 5.80 -21.06 3.64
N SER A 129 6.32 -21.32 2.46
CA SER A 129 7.74 -21.21 2.11
C SER A 129 8.03 -19.95 1.27
N GLY A 130 7.37 -18.84 1.54
CA GLY A 130 7.79 -17.59 0.95
C GLY A 130 9.31 -17.43 1.07
N PRO A 131 9.98 -16.78 0.10
CA PRO A 131 11.42 -16.71 0.06
C PRO A 131 12.00 -16.21 1.34
#